data_26120b94b05551fca046318e1bbe555f
#
_entry.id   26120b94b05551fca046318e1bbe555f
#
_cell.length_a   1.000
_cell.length_b   1.000
_cell.length_c   1.000
_cell.angle_alpha   90.00
_cell.angle_beta   90.00
_cell.angle_gamma   90.00
#
_symmetry.space_group_name_H-M   'P 1'
#
loop_
_entity.id
_entity.type
_entity.pdbx_description
1 polymer ?
#
loop_
_entity_poly.entity_id
_entity_poly.type
_entity_poly.pdbx_seq_one_letter_code
_entity_poly.pdbx_strand_id
1 'polypeptide(L)'
;MSISLDKLKALRRQAGHAAQAPAVETPLGAKPAPVETEATSTVAPSASSAADAPSASRPRPLLGPAGEGNSVFGWVDAIQHKPSPPRAQDGDALRRLLASRNRAITSTPRAERSGPVDRSLPGTEIAPGLYLIEAFIPQAIPAQPLSLAFSKRPDETVAPQDLLFFDTETTGLAGGTGTRAFMIGAADWYRDATRGEGLRVRQLLMSTMAAEGAMLELFASWLSASTVLSSYNGRSYDAPLLKTRYRLARRADPISALDHVDLLYPTRRRYRGTWENCRLATIERQLLRIAREDDLPGSEAPAAWLNYLRGGSARNLRRVGEHNHQDVVTLAQLFLRLVQAEADERAALALTGQG
;
A
#
# COMPACT_ATOMS: atom_id res chain seq x y z
N MET A 1 15.49 12.12 29.04
CA MET A 1 14.44 12.34 30.08
C MET A 1 13.55 11.11 30.07
N SER A 2 13.60 10.34 31.15
CA SER A 2 12.79 9.12 31.29
C SER A 2 11.39 9.49 31.78
N ILE A 3 10.37 9.11 31.05
CA ILE A 3 8.97 9.32 31.48
C ILE A 3 8.65 8.28 32.55
N SER A 4 8.31 8.73 33.76
CA SER A 4 7.96 7.89 34.90
C SER A 4 6.70 7.05 34.59
N LEU A 5 6.68 5.80 35.07
CA LEU A 5 5.57 4.85 34.91
C LEU A 5 4.23 5.42 35.42
N ASP A 6 4.27 6.33 36.41
CA ASP A 6 3.08 6.98 36.96
C ASP A 6 2.49 8.01 36.01
N LYS A 7 3.31 8.65 35.17
CA LYS A 7 2.84 9.58 34.13
C LYS A 7 2.14 8.84 32.99
N LEU A 8 2.59 7.63 32.69
CA LEU A 8 1.93 6.74 31.70
C LEU A 8 0.58 6.22 32.21
N LYS A 9 0.46 5.91 33.50
CA LYS A 9 -0.81 5.50 34.14
C LYS A 9 -1.82 6.65 34.19
N ALA A 10 -1.36 7.87 34.42
CA ALA A 10 -2.22 9.09 34.44
C ALA A 10 -2.77 9.39 33.04
N LEU A 11 -1.96 9.31 31.98
CA LEU A 11 -2.38 9.49 30.58
C LEU A 11 -3.39 8.42 30.14
N ARG A 12 -3.25 7.18 30.62
CA ARG A 12 -4.19 6.11 30.32
C ARG A 12 -5.55 6.29 30.98
N ARG A 13 -5.62 6.94 32.15
CA ARG A 13 -6.87 7.31 32.82
C ARG A 13 -7.58 8.50 32.15
N GLN A 14 -6.83 9.47 31.61
CA GLN A 14 -7.38 10.59 30.84
C GLN A 14 -7.96 10.16 29.49
N ALA A 15 -7.37 9.18 28.81
CA ALA A 15 -7.89 8.65 27.55
C ALA A 15 -9.18 7.84 27.69
N GLY A 16 -9.52 7.35 28.90
CA GLY A 16 -10.74 6.58 29.18
C GLY A 16 -11.98 7.41 29.57
N HIS A 17 -11.87 8.73 29.67
CA HIS A 17 -12.97 9.59 30.15
C HIS A 17 -13.51 10.60 29.11
N ALA A 18 -13.23 10.40 27.83
CA ALA A 18 -13.84 11.23 26.77
C ALA A 18 -14.86 10.40 25.99
N ALA A 19 -16.13 10.50 26.37
CA ALA A 19 -17.31 10.57 25.51
C ALA A 19 -18.58 10.06 26.22
N GLN A 20 -19.25 10.94 26.99
CA GLN A 20 -20.71 10.95 27.09
C GLN A 20 -21.16 12.36 26.77
N ALA A 21 -21.73 12.54 25.57
CA ALA A 21 -22.43 13.75 25.19
C ALA A 21 -23.85 13.72 25.76
N PRO A 22 -24.40 14.87 26.20
CA PRO A 22 -25.73 14.93 26.79
C PRO A 22 -26.83 14.77 25.73
N ALA A 23 -27.92 14.10 26.14
CA ALA A 23 -29.15 13.97 25.38
C ALA A 23 -29.82 15.31 25.20
N VAL A 24 -30.20 15.65 23.97
CA VAL A 24 -31.08 16.78 23.64
C VAL A 24 -32.50 16.25 23.53
N GLU A 25 -33.37 16.69 24.43
CA GLU A 25 -34.81 16.49 24.36
C GLU A 25 -35.40 17.27 23.18
N THR A 26 -36.24 16.63 22.38
CA THR A 26 -37.08 17.28 21.36
C THR A 26 -38.55 17.14 21.76
N PRO A 27 -39.35 18.20 21.67
CA PRO A 27 -40.74 18.17 22.10
C PRO A 27 -41.69 17.56 21.08
N LEU A 28 -42.79 16.98 21.64
CA LEU A 28 -43.93 16.38 20.95
C LEU A 28 -44.65 17.35 20.01
N GLY A 29 -45.14 16.81 18.89
CA GLY A 29 -46.19 17.46 18.11
C GLY A 29 -46.56 16.75 16.83
N ALA A 30 -47.79 16.18 16.84
CA ALA A 30 -48.71 15.91 15.74
C ALA A 30 -48.60 14.60 14.93
N LYS A 31 -49.56 13.73 15.20
CA LYS A 31 -50.08 12.68 14.28
C LYS A 31 -50.80 13.27 13.07
N PRO A 32 -50.88 12.57 11.97
CA PRO A 32 -52.19 12.21 11.40
C PRO A 32 -52.36 10.70 11.18
N ALA A 33 -53.62 10.33 11.16
CA ALA A 33 -54.21 9.01 11.17
C ALA A 33 -54.29 8.33 9.76
N PRO A 34 -54.85 7.11 9.63
CA PRO A 34 -54.40 6.07 8.73
C PRO A 34 -55.26 5.97 7.45
N VAL A 35 -54.76 5.30 6.46
CA VAL A 35 -55.55 4.78 5.32
C VAL A 35 -55.37 3.27 5.28
N GLU A 36 -56.50 2.57 5.44
CA GLU A 36 -56.72 1.14 5.22
C GLU A 36 -56.71 0.81 3.72
N THR A 37 -56.27 -0.37 3.36
CA THR A 37 -57.02 -1.32 2.54
C THR A 37 -56.28 -2.69 2.45
N GLU A 38 -56.91 -3.71 3.05
CA GLU A 38 -57.37 -5.03 2.55
C GLU A 38 -56.29 -5.92 1.95
N ALA A 39 -55.89 -7.00 2.59
CA ALA A 39 -56.53 -8.31 2.85
C ALA A 39 -56.68 -9.20 1.61
N THR A 40 -55.98 -10.34 1.66
CA THR A 40 -56.46 -11.71 1.45
C THR A 40 -55.26 -12.65 1.67
N SER A 41 -55.23 -13.46 2.72
CA SER A 41 -55.76 -14.77 2.96
C SER A 41 -55.23 -15.81 1.95
N THR A 42 -54.46 -16.83 2.35
CA THR A 42 -54.92 -18.07 2.92
C THR A 42 -53.76 -19.06 3.23
N VAL A 43 -53.79 -19.62 4.42
CA VAL A 43 -53.75 -21.04 4.86
C VAL A 43 -52.40 -21.76 4.91
N ALA A 44 -52.01 -22.04 6.15
CA ALA A 44 -51.24 -23.22 6.57
C ALA A 44 -52.16 -24.44 6.71
N PRO A 45 -51.68 -25.68 6.79
CA PRO A 45 -51.47 -26.27 8.10
C PRO A 45 -50.25 -27.24 8.24
N SER A 46 -49.69 -27.23 9.44
CA SER A 46 -49.60 -28.27 10.50
C SER A 46 -48.95 -29.62 10.08
N ALA A 47 -47.96 -30.01 10.77
CA ALA A 47 -47.69 -30.56 12.08
C ALA A 47 -47.11 -31.99 12.03
N SER A 48 -46.22 -32.23 12.98
CA SER A 48 -45.89 -33.50 13.68
C SER A 48 -44.81 -34.35 13.00
N SER A 49 -43.84 -34.96 13.67
CA SER A 49 -43.69 -35.38 15.06
C SER A 49 -42.23 -35.82 15.29
N ALA A 50 -41.86 -35.91 16.54
CA ALA A 50 -40.61 -36.34 17.14
C ALA A 50 -40.16 -37.78 16.74
N ALA A 51 -38.84 -38.00 16.82
CA ALA A 51 -38.24 -39.09 17.59
C ALA A 51 -36.71 -39.08 17.56
N ASP A 52 -36.13 -39.04 18.75
CA ASP A 52 -34.96 -39.73 19.31
C ASP A 52 -33.62 -39.81 18.58
N ALA A 53 -32.62 -39.39 19.37
CA ALA A 53 -31.19 -39.64 19.26
C ALA A 53 -30.82 -41.15 19.40
N PRO A 54 -29.58 -41.53 19.02
CA PRO A 54 -28.55 -41.47 20.03
C PRO A 54 -27.16 -41.00 19.53
N SER A 55 -26.50 -40.41 20.47
CA SER A 55 -25.07 -40.14 20.61
C SER A 55 -24.14 -41.19 20.01
N ALA A 56 -23.23 -40.76 19.11
CA ALA A 56 -22.00 -41.48 18.82
C ALA A 56 -20.82 -40.48 18.96
N SER A 57 -20.09 -40.68 20.02
CA SER A 57 -18.81 -40.06 20.35
C SER A 57 -17.77 -40.31 19.24
N ARG A 58 -17.25 -39.23 18.60
CA ARG A 58 -16.07 -39.32 17.78
C ARG A 58 -14.81 -39.16 18.65
N PRO A 59 -13.76 -39.94 18.44
CA PRO A 59 -12.53 -39.85 19.21
C PRO A 59 -11.75 -38.58 18.85
N ARG A 60 -11.22 -37.92 19.88
CA ARG A 60 -10.24 -36.83 19.79
C ARG A 60 -8.97 -37.35 19.11
N PRO A 61 -8.40 -36.60 18.12
CA PRO A 61 -7.04 -36.87 17.69
C PRO A 61 -6.06 -36.41 18.75
N LEU A 62 -5.08 -37.22 19.05
CA LEU A 62 -3.93 -36.97 19.87
C LEU A 62 -3.09 -35.85 19.22
N LEU A 63 -2.77 -34.85 19.99
CA LEU A 63 -1.82 -33.78 19.63
C LEU A 63 -0.44 -34.41 19.45
N GLY A 64 0.06 -34.43 18.21
CA GLY A 64 1.47 -34.55 17.91
C GLY A 64 2.18 -33.21 18.12
N PRO A 65 3.53 -33.20 18.29
CA PRO A 65 4.26 -31.99 18.61
C PRO A 65 4.11 -30.91 17.54
N ALA A 66 3.86 -29.69 17.98
CA ALA A 66 3.69 -28.51 17.17
C ALA A 66 4.93 -28.25 16.31
N GLY A 67 4.78 -28.39 15.00
CA GLY A 67 5.72 -27.87 14.04
C GLY A 67 5.68 -26.35 14.05
N GLU A 68 6.85 -25.73 14.10
CA GLU A 68 7.06 -24.30 14.10
C GLU A 68 6.33 -23.62 12.94
N GLY A 69 5.20 -22.99 13.23
CA GLY A 69 4.50 -22.12 12.31
C GLY A 69 5.29 -20.83 12.16
N ASN A 70 5.72 -20.52 10.95
CA ASN A 70 6.30 -19.22 10.58
C ASN A 70 5.28 -18.11 10.88
N SER A 71 5.38 -17.53 12.07
CA SER A 71 4.66 -16.31 12.46
C SER A 71 5.09 -15.16 11.55
N VAL A 72 4.11 -14.40 11.05
CA VAL A 72 4.34 -13.16 10.27
C VAL A 72 5.15 -12.13 11.07
N PHE A 73 5.27 -12.31 12.39
CA PHE A 73 6.00 -11.46 13.33
C PHE A 73 7.32 -12.09 13.84
N GLY A 74 7.81 -13.17 13.24
CA GLY A 74 9.05 -13.84 13.68
C GLY A 74 10.29 -12.94 13.77
N TRP A 75 10.29 -11.78 13.13
CA TRP A 75 11.32 -10.75 13.26
C TRP A 75 11.22 -9.96 14.58
N VAL A 76 10.02 -9.88 15.20
CA VAL A 76 9.81 -9.21 16.50
C VAL A 76 10.40 -10.06 17.62
N ASP A 77 10.24 -11.39 17.54
CA ASP A 77 10.77 -12.32 18.54
C ASP A 77 12.31 -12.36 18.50
N ALA A 78 12.92 -12.18 17.32
CA ALA A 78 14.37 -12.08 17.16
C ALA A 78 14.98 -10.83 17.83
N ILE A 79 14.19 -9.77 18.04
CA ILE A 79 14.65 -8.55 18.73
C ILE A 79 14.61 -8.72 20.26
N GLN A 80 13.72 -9.59 20.79
CA GLN A 80 13.53 -9.74 22.24
C GLN A 80 14.52 -10.70 22.90
N HIS A 81 15.24 -11.52 22.15
CA HIS A 81 16.15 -12.56 22.68
C HIS A 81 17.63 -12.28 22.51
N LYS A 82 18.04 -11.02 22.34
CA LYS A 82 19.45 -10.67 22.44
C LYS A 82 19.80 -10.61 23.94
N PRO A 83 20.63 -11.53 24.50
CA PRO A 83 20.98 -11.47 25.89
C PRO A 83 21.72 -10.16 26.16
N SER A 84 21.20 -9.38 27.10
CA SER A 84 21.88 -8.19 27.59
C SER A 84 23.23 -8.61 28.20
N PRO A 85 24.34 -7.96 27.84
CA PRO A 85 25.61 -8.24 28.52
C PRO A 85 25.48 -7.89 30.00
N PRO A 86 26.19 -8.61 30.88
CA PRO A 86 26.13 -8.41 32.34
C PRO A 86 26.45 -6.95 32.68
N ARG A 87 25.63 -6.36 33.53
CA ARG A 87 25.84 -5.02 34.08
C ARG A 87 27.13 -5.05 34.91
N ALA A 88 28.23 -4.62 34.34
CA ALA A 88 29.38 -4.20 35.09
C ALA A 88 29.05 -2.87 35.78
N GLN A 89 29.13 -2.85 37.11
CA GLN A 89 29.12 -1.63 37.91
C GLN A 89 30.51 -1.01 37.72
N ASP A 90 30.67 -0.17 36.68
CA ASP A 90 31.96 0.38 36.38
C ASP A 90 31.90 1.90 36.16
N GLY A 91 32.46 2.59 37.15
CA GLY A 91 32.86 4.01 36.97
C GLY A 91 33.79 4.24 35.78
N ASP A 92 34.42 3.19 35.24
CA ASP A 92 35.25 3.21 34.02
C ASP A 92 34.45 3.30 32.71
N ALA A 93 33.20 2.81 32.67
CA ALA A 93 32.36 2.99 31.50
C ALA A 93 31.98 4.48 31.31
N LEU A 94 31.75 5.18 32.42
CA LEU A 94 31.46 6.62 32.39
C LEU A 94 32.72 7.44 32.01
N ARG A 95 33.90 7.02 32.49
CA ARG A 95 35.19 7.62 32.11
C ARG A 95 35.51 7.40 30.63
N ARG A 96 35.22 6.21 30.08
CA ARG A 96 35.38 5.95 28.61
C ARG A 96 34.44 6.76 27.77
N LEU A 97 33.17 6.94 28.20
CA LEU A 97 32.21 7.82 27.51
C LEU A 97 32.62 9.29 27.55
N LEU A 98 33.14 9.77 28.68
CA LEU A 98 33.70 11.15 28.81
C LEU A 98 34.99 11.33 28.00
N ALA A 99 35.86 10.32 27.96
CA ALA A 99 37.08 10.34 27.16
C ALA A 99 36.77 10.28 25.62
N SER A 100 35.74 9.55 25.20
CA SER A 100 35.31 9.54 23.80
C SER A 100 34.70 10.88 23.38
N ARG A 101 33.99 11.56 24.31
CA ARG A 101 33.44 12.92 24.05
C ARG A 101 34.54 13.97 23.93
N ASN A 102 35.62 13.86 24.68
CA ASN A 102 36.77 14.77 24.57
C ASN A 102 37.65 14.47 23.35
N ARG A 103 37.67 13.24 22.81
CA ARG A 103 38.35 12.92 21.55
C ARG A 103 37.63 13.43 20.32
N ALA A 104 36.33 13.70 20.40
CA ALA A 104 35.55 14.24 19.30
C ALA A 104 35.80 15.74 19.03
N ILE A 105 36.66 16.41 19.84
CA ILE A 105 37.00 17.84 19.67
C ILE A 105 38.35 18.02 18.95
N THR A 106 39.11 16.95 18.72
CA THR A 106 40.29 17.06 17.85
C THR A 106 39.85 17.00 16.40
N SER A 107 39.69 18.18 15.80
CA SER A 107 39.70 18.52 14.37
C SER A 107 39.51 17.31 13.45
N THR A 108 38.24 16.96 13.20
CA THR A 108 37.89 16.32 11.93
C THR A 108 38.47 17.22 10.82
N PRO A 109 39.26 16.69 9.87
CA PRO A 109 39.68 17.51 8.73
C PRO A 109 38.41 18.11 8.16
N ARG A 110 38.39 19.45 8.08
CA ARG A 110 37.32 20.22 7.46
C ARG A 110 37.14 19.64 6.07
N ALA A 111 36.09 18.86 5.89
CA ALA A 111 35.73 18.28 4.61
C ALA A 111 35.85 19.44 3.61
N GLU A 112 36.69 19.25 2.62
CA GLU A 112 36.81 20.19 1.50
C GLU A 112 35.40 20.55 1.09
N ARG A 113 35.11 21.84 1.01
CA ARG A 113 33.81 22.33 0.59
C ARG A 113 33.59 21.74 -0.80
N SER A 114 32.94 20.58 -0.88
CA SER A 114 32.42 20.07 -2.13
C SER A 114 31.59 21.18 -2.75
N GLY A 115 31.77 21.42 -4.05
CA GLY A 115 31.05 22.45 -4.79
C GLY A 115 29.54 22.39 -4.55
N PRO A 116 28.76 23.30 -5.11
CA PRO A 116 27.34 23.38 -4.86
C PRO A 116 26.69 22.03 -5.09
N VAL A 117 25.96 21.52 -4.06
CA VAL A 117 25.29 20.24 -4.10
C VAL A 117 24.19 20.30 -5.15
N ASP A 118 24.21 19.40 -6.14
CA ASP A 118 23.13 19.29 -7.13
C ASP A 118 21.83 18.87 -6.45
N ARG A 119 20.86 19.76 -6.48
CA ARG A 119 19.53 19.59 -5.91
C ARG A 119 18.43 19.61 -6.97
N SER A 120 18.78 19.59 -8.25
CA SER A 120 17.80 19.61 -9.33
C SER A 120 16.90 18.36 -9.32
N LEU A 121 15.61 18.55 -9.33
CA LEU A 121 14.61 17.49 -9.46
C LEU A 121 14.12 17.43 -10.91
N PRO A 122 13.75 16.23 -11.38
CA PRO A 122 13.14 16.07 -12.70
C PRO A 122 11.72 16.62 -12.72
N GLY A 123 11.21 16.89 -13.91
CA GLY A 123 9.83 17.35 -14.13
C GLY A 123 9.65 18.86 -13.91
N THR A 124 8.40 19.25 -13.75
CA THR A 124 7.98 20.65 -13.58
C THR A 124 7.45 20.87 -12.18
N GLU A 125 7.90 21.92 -11.50
CA GLU A 125 7.29 22.34 -10.23
C GLU A 125 5.94 23.00 -10.53
N ILE A 126 4.86 22.33 -10.16
CA ILE A 126 3.47 22.72 -10.45
C ILE A 126 2.76 23.40 -9.29
N ALA A 127 3.30 23.25 -8.09
CA ALA A 127 2.91 23.96 -6.89
C ALA A 127 4.15 24.05 -5.98
N PRO A 128 4.21 24.95 -4.99
CA PRO A 128 5.38 25.09 -4.12
C PRO A 128 5.80 23.76 -3.50
N GLY A 129 6.95 23.23 -3.92
CA GLY A 129 7.52 21.98 -3.47
C GLY A 129 6.87 20.71 -4.03
N LEU A 130 5.99 20.80 -5.02
CA LEU A 130 5.39 19.66 -5.72
C LEU A 130 5.84 19.64 -7.19
N TYR A 131 6.48 18.54 -7.58
CA TYR A 131 6.95 18.29 -8.94
C TYR A 131 6.07 17.27 -9.63
N LEU A 132 5.69 17.56 -10.88
CA LEU A 132 5.06 16.61 -11.81
C LEU A 132 6.12 16.14 -12.80
N ILE A 133 6.33 14.83 -12.86
CA ILE A 133 7.20 14.17 -13.82
C ILE A 133 6.29 13.37 -14.75
N GLU A 134 6.42 13.58 -16.06
CA GLU A 134 5.60 12.91 -17.06
C GLU A 134 6.48 12.18 -18.07
N ALA A 135 6.02 10.98 -18.44
CA ALA A 135 6.58 10.21 -19.53
C ALA A 135 5.45 9.59 -20.35
N PHE A 136 5.77 9.24 -21.59
CA PHE A 136 4.84 8.59 -22.51
C PHE A 136 5.56 7.48 -23.27
N ILE A 137 5.06 6.26 -23.13
CA ILE A 137 5.63 5.07 -23.75
C ILE A 137 4.69 4.66 -24.88
N PRO A 138 5.07 4.88 -26.17
CA PRO A 138 4.23 4.49 -27.30
C PRO A 138 3.99 2.98 -27.28
N GLN A 139 2.72 2.59 -27.27
CA GLN A 139 2.28 1.20 -27.37
C GLN A 139 0.80 1.14 -27.74
N ALA A 140 0.35 0.06 -28.36
CA ALA A 140 -1.06 -0.13 -28.65
C ALA A 140 -1.87 -0.26 -27.35
N ILE A 141 -3.00 0.41 -27.29
CA ILE A 141 -3.99 0.22 -26.22
C ILE A 141 -4.76 -1.06 -26.52
N PRO A 142 -5.00 -1.95 -25.55
CA PRO A 142 -5.85 -3.11 -25.78
C PRO A 142 -7.21 -2.71 -26.37
N ALA A 143 -7.59 -3.27 -27.50
CA ALA A 143 -8.82 -2.90 -28.20
C ALA A 143 -10.10 -3.42 -27.51
N GLN A 144 -9.97 -4.47 -26.69
CA GLN A 144 -11.10 -5.10 -26.01
C GLN A 144 -11.01 -4.92 -24.50
N PRO A 145 -12.13 -4.93 -23.78
CA PRO A 145 -12.14 -4.99 -22.33
C PRO A 145 -11.32 -6.19 -21.82
N LEU A 146 -10.57 -5.98 -20.76
CA LEU A 146 -9.66 -6.96 -20.16
C LEU A 146 -10.40 -7.80 -19.14
N SER A 147 -10.35 -9.13 -19.26
CA SER A 147 -10.98 -10.04 -18.31
C SER A 147 -10.31 -10.01 -16.95
N LEU A 148 -11.11 -9.97 -15.88
CA LEU A 148 -10.64 -10.06 -14.50
C LEU A 148 -10.61 -11.49 -13.95
N ALA A 149 -10.77 -12.49 -14.80
CA ALA A 149 -10.78 -13.89 -14.42
C ALA A 149 -9.53 -14.31 -13.64
N PHE A 150 -8.35 -13.80 -14.02
CA PHE A 150 -7.11 -14.03 -13.30
C PHE A 150 -7.16 -13.57 -11.83
N SER A 151 -8.06 -12.66 -11.49
CA SER A 151 -8.29 -12.18 -10.12
C SER A 151 -9.47 -12.85 -9.40
N LYS A 152 -9.96 -14.01 -9.91
CA LYS A 152 -11.14 -14.73 -9.44
C LYS A 152 -12.47 -13.99 -9.69
N ARG A 153 -12.53 -13.22 -10.75
CA ARG A 153 -13.71 -12.47 -11.20
C ARG A 153 -13.98 -12.83 -12.67
N PRO A 154 -14.44 -14.08 -12.94
CA PRO A 154 -14.50 -14.64 -14.30
C PRO A 154 -15.48 -13.92 -15.22
N ASP A 155 -16.54 -13.34 -14.65
CA ASP A 155 -17.62 -12.70 -15.40
C ASP A 155 -17.46 -11.18 -15.50
N GLU A 156 -16.32 -10.66 -14.99
CA GLU A 156 -16.05 -9.23 -14.98
C GLU A 156 -14.92 -8.86 -15.95
N THR A 157 -15.09 -7.69 -16.54
CA THR A 157 -14.09 -7.08 -17.42
C THR A 157 -13.88 -5.63 -17.04
N VAL A 158 -12.74 -5.06 -17.43
CA VAL A 158 -12.43 -3.66 -17.23
C VAL A 158 -12.00 -3.06 -18.57
N ALA A 159 -12.48 -1.87 -18.89
CA ALA A 159 -12.01 -1.14 -20.05
C ALA A 159 -10.56 -0.65 -19.79
N PRO A 160 -9.64 -0.79 -20.75
CA PRO A 160 -8.25 -0.36 -20.55
C PRO A 160 -8.12 1.09 -20.06
N GLN A 161 -8.93 2.00 -20.59
CA GLN A 161 -8.91 3.42 -20.24
C GLN A 161 -9.42 3.73 -18.82
N ASP A 162 -10.11 2.79 -18.17
CA ASP A 162 -10.55 2.94 -16.79
C ASP A 162 -9.50 2.47 -15.78
N LEU A 163 -8.43 1.78 -16.25
CA LEU A 163 -7.36 1.30 -15.38
C LEU A 163 -6.37 2.41 -15.04
N LEU A 164 -6.11 2.58 -13.75
CA LEU A 164 -5.01 3.38 -13.24
C LEU A 164 -4.09 2.48 -12.40
N PHE A 165 -2.91 2.25 -12.92
CA PHE A 165 -1.83 1.58 -12.18
C PHE A 165 -1.16 2.59 -11.26
N PHE A 166 -0.92 2.24 -10.00
CA PHE A 166 -0.29 3.18 -9.08
C PHE A 166 0.61 2.48 -8.07
N ASP A 167 1.61 3.22 -7.61
CA ASP A 167 2.56 2.83 -6.59
C ASP A 167 2.99 4.05 -5.78
N THR A 168 3.41 3.89 -4.51
CA THR A 168 3.81 5.00 -3.66
C THR A 168 5.17 4.77 -3.01
N GLU A 169 5.99 5.84 -3.00
CA GLU A 169 7.20 5.88 -2.19
C GLU A 169 6.92 6.60 -0.87
N THR A 170 7.33 5.99 0.23
CA THR A 170 6.90 6.38 1.56
C THR A 170 8.05 6.73 2.50
N THR A 171 7.76 7.50 3.54
CA THR A 171 8.75 7.90 4.56
C THR A 171 9.12 6.79 5.54
N GLY A 172 8.52 5.62 5.43
CA GLY A 172 8.81 4.45 6.27
C GLY A 172 7.86 3.30 5.98
N LEU A 173 8.29 2.09 6.34
CA LEU A 173 7.57 0.84 6.09
C LEU A 173 6.61 0.45 7.23
N ALA A 174 6.68 1.11 8.37
CA ALA A 174 5.93 0.73 9.57
C ALA A 174 4.44 1.08 9.53
N GLY A 175 4.01 1.86 8.53
CA GLY A 175 2.63 2.37 8.48
C GLY A 175 2.33 3.38 9.60
N GLY A 176 1.02 3.61 9.84
CA GLY A 176 0.55 4.55 10.86
C GLY A 176 0.47 6.01 10.41
N THR A 177 -0.03 6.87 11.29
CA THR A 177 -0.33 8.29 10.98
C THR A 177 0.90 9.15 10.69
N GLY A 178 2.08 8.71 11.11
CA GLY A 178 3.36 9.38 10.86
C GLY A 178 3.96 9.09 9.48
N THR A 179 3.55 7.99 8.83
CA THR A 179 4.03 7.64 7.50
C THR A 179 3.32 8.49 6.44
N ARG A 180 4.09 8.98 5.48
CA ARG A 180 3.60 9.78 4.33
C ARG A 180 4.05 9.15 3.04
N ALA A 181 3.23 9.24 2.00
CA ALA A 181 3.72 9.12 0.66
C ALA A 181 4.43 10.44 0.30
N PHE A 182 5.68 10.37 -0.14
CA PHE A 182 6.38 11.54 -0.68
C PHE A 182 6.46 11.51 -2.21
N MET A 183 6.13 10.37 -2.79
CA MET A 183 5.93 10.20 -4.22
C MET A 183 4.70 9.32 -4.47
N ILE A 184 3.94 9.67 -5.49
CA ILE A 184 2.85 8.84 -6.05
C ILE A 184 3.14 8.71 -7.54
N GLY A 185 3.42 7.50 -7.99
CA GLY A 185 3.47 7.17 -9.41
C GLY A 185 2.14 6.61 -9.89
N ALA A 186 1.74 6.98 -11.09
CA ALA A 186 0.58 6.43 -11.76
C ALA A 186 0.84 6.22 -13.26
N ALA A 187 0.26 5.17 -13.82
CA ALA A 187 0.28 4.92 -15.26
C ALA A 187 -1.13 4.57 -15.73
N ASP A 188 -1.49 5.06 -16.91
CA ASP A 188 -2.77 4.78 -17.55
C ASP A 188 -2.61 4.70 -19.08
N TRP A 189 -3.44 3.90 -19.73
CA TRP A 189 -3.48 3.90 -21.18
C TRP A 189 -4.16 5.18 -21.68
N TYR A 190 -3.45 5.89 -22.54
CA TYR A 190 -3.84 7.21 -22.99
C TYR A 190 -3.64 7.37 -24.48
N ARG A 191 -4.59 8.05 -25.14
CA ARG A 191 -4.46 8.45 -26.54
C ARG A 191 -4.11 9.92 -26.62
N ASP A 192 -2.86 10.20 -26.92
CA ASP A 192 -2.35 11.54 -27.11
C ASP A 192 -2.61 12.01 -28.54
N ALA A 193 -3.04 13.26 -28.69
CA ALA A 193 -3.38 13.82 -30.01
C ALA A 193 -2.20 13.87 -30.99
N THR A 194 -0.97 13.97 -30.46
CA THR A 194 0.26 14.12 -31.26
C THR A 194 1.13 12.88 -31.26
N ARG A 195 1.18 12.15 -30.15
CA ARG A 195 2.04 10.97 -29.94
C ARG A 195 1.32 9.64 -30.22
N GLY A 196 0.01 9.66 -30.42
CA GLY A 196 -0.80 8.48 -30.65
C GLY A 196 -1.14 7.72 -29.37
N GLU A 197 -1.26 6.38 -29.46
CA GLU A 197 -1.59 5.51 -28.33
C GLU A 197 -0.36 5.16 -27.51
N GLY A 198 -0.52 5.10 -26.20
CA GLY A 198 0.58 4.73 -25.31
C GLY A 198 0.17 4.58 -23.87
N LEU A 199 1.16 4.24 -23.06
CA LEU A 199 1.10 4.29 -21.61
C LEU A 199 1.61 5.67 -21.17
N ARG A 200 0.75 6.47 -20.55
CA ARG A 200 1.12 7.72 -19.90
C ARG A 200 1.55 7.42 -18.49
N VAL A 201 2.73 7.85 -18.12
CA VAL A 201 3.24 7.78 -16.74
C VAL A 201 3.29 9.18 -16.16
N ARG A 202 2.78 9.34 -14.95
CA ARG A 202 2.76 10.60 -14.20
C ARG A 202 3.22 10.32 -12.77
N GLN A 203 4.18 11.09 -12.30
CA GLN A 203 4.68 10.97 -10.94
C GLN A 203 4.58 12.32 -10.23
N LEU A 204 4.05 12.31 -9.02
CA LEU A 204 3.99 13.46 -8.11
C LEU A 204 5.07 13.29 -7.06
N LEU A 205 6.06 14.19 -7.04
CA LEU A 205 7.18 14.17 -6.10
C LEU A 205 7.13 15.39 -5.19
N MET A 206 7.11 15.16 -3.89
CA MET A 206 7.22 16.22 -2.89
C MET A 206 8.69 16.54 -2.60
N SER A 207 9.09 17.78 -2.78
CA SER A 207 10.38 18.33 -2.33
C SER A 207 10.31 18.97 -0.94
N THR A 208 9.09 19.14 -0.40
CA THR A 208 8.81 19.66 0.94
C THR A 208 7.61 18.96 1.57
N MET A 209 7.54 18.92 2.89
CA MET A 209 6.39 18.38 3.62
C MET A 209 5.08 19.15 3.36
N ALA A 210 5.17 20.43 3.05
CA ALA A 210 4.01 21.30 2.82
C ALA A 210 3.25 20.97 1.54
N ALA A 211 3.90 20.31 0.57
CA ALA A 211 3.31 19.96 -0.72
C ALA A 211 2.29 18.82 -0.67
N GLU A 212 2.15 18.11 0.47
CA GLU A 212 1.28 16.94 0.57
C GLU A 212 -0.17 17.24 0.18
N GLY A 213 -0.71 18.35 0.64
CA GLY A 213 -2.08 18.73 0.32
C GLY A 213 -2.33 18.88 -1.19
N ALA A 214 -1.41 19.55 -1.88
CA ALA A 214 -1.47 19.72 -3.34
C ALA A 214 -1.29 18.39 -4.08
N MET A 215 -0.37 17.53 -3.60
CA MET A 215 -0.15 16.20 -4.16
C MET A 215 -1.42 15.33 -4.08
N LEU A 216 -2.08 15.28 -2.92
CA LEU A 216 -3.30 14.52 -2.73
C LEU A 216 -4.44 15.05 -3.61
N GLU A 217 -4.58 16.36 -3.74
CA GLU A 217 -5.59 17.00 -4.59
C GLU A 217 -5.40 16.67 -6.06
N LEU A 218 -4.17 16.78 -6.54
CA LEU A 218 -3.85 16.46 -7.93
C LEU A 218 -4.02 14.96 -8.22
N PHE A 219 -3.61 14.08 -7.31
CA PHE A 219 -3.85 12.65 -7.48
C PHE A 219 -5.35 12.35 -7.54
N ALA A 220 -6.16 12.96 -6.66
CA ALA A 220 -7.62 12.81 -6.70
C ALA A 220 -8.22 13.26 -8.03
N SER A 221 -7.66 14.30 -8.67
CA SER A 221 -8.15 14.79 -9.96
C SER A 221 -7.92 13.83 -11.14
N TRP A 222 -7.04 12.84 -10.97
CA TRP A 222 -6.82 11.78 -11.96
C TRP A 222 -7.83 10.64 -11.87
N LEU A 223 -8.64 10.62 -10.82
CA LEU A 223 -9.59 9.57 -10.53
C LEU A 223 -11.01 9.99 -10.92
N SER A 224 -11.76 9.07 -11.49
CA SER A 224 -13.18 9.20 -11.81
C SER A 224 -13.96 8.06 -11.15
N ALA A 225 -15.29 8.11 -11.24
CA ALA A 225 -16.14 7.03 -10.71
C ALA A 225 -15.96 5.69 -11.44
N SER A 226 -15.48 5.72 -12.70
CA SER A 226 -15.18 4.51 -13.49
C SER A 226 -13.76 3.98 -13.27
N THR A 227 -12.89 4.72 -12.56
CA THR A 227 -11.51 4.30 -12.37
C THR A 227 -11.41 2.99 -11.58
N VAL A 228 -10.70 2.05 -12.15
CA VAL A 228 -10.28 0.80 -11.48
C VAL A 228 -8.80 0.92 -11.14
N LEU A 229 -8.50 0.96 -9.86
CA LEU A 229 -7.12 1.02 -9.38
C LEU A 229 -6.43 -0.34 -9.56
N SER A 230 -5.17 -0.33 -9.95
CA SER A 230 -4.35 -1.53 -9.95
C SER A 230 -2.99 -1.26 -9.33
N SER A 231 -2.50 -2.21 -8.52
CA SER A 231 -1.26 -2.07 -7.76
C SER A 231 -0.63 -3.43 -7.45
N TYR A 232 0.55 -3.44 -6.83
CA TYR A 232 1.18 -4.66 -6.33
C TYR A 232 1.28 -4.63 -4.80
N ASN A 233 0.36 -5.31 -4.11
CA ASN A 233 0.18 -5.28 -2.66
C ASN A 233 -0.37 -3.95 -2.10
N GLY A 234 -0.77 -3.04 -2.97
CA GLY A 234 -1.24 -1.71 -2.60
C GLY A 234 -2.58 -1.70 -1.86
N ARG A 235 -3.39 -2.76 -1.99
CA ARG A 235 -4.60 -2.90 -1.14
C ARG A 235 -4.26 -2.98 0.34
N SER A 236 -3.09 -3.51 0.67
CA SER A 236 -2.64 -3.68 2.06
C SER A 236 -1.75 -2.52 2.55
N TYR A 237 -1.13 -1.76 1.65
CA TYR A 237 -0.15 -0.71 2.01
C TYR A 237 -0.52 0.66 1.45
N ASP A 238 -0.50 0.85 0.14
CA ASP A 238 -0.63 2.16 -0.50
C ASP A 238 -2.02 2.76 -0.32
N ALA A 239 -3.08 2.01 -0.59
CA ALA A 239 -4.44 2.48 -0.46
C ALA A 239 -4.80 2.85 1.00
N PRO A 240 -4.55 2.02 2.04
CA PRO A 240 -4.76 2.42 3.43
C PRO A 240 -3.94 3.63 3.87
N LEU A 241 -2.70 3.74 3.38
CA LEU A 241 -1.86 4.91 3.63
C LEU A 241 -2.50 6.16 3.05
N LEU A 242 -2.81 6.19 1.75
CA LEU A 242 -3.42 7.34 1.09
C LEU A 242 -4.76 7.72 1.73
N LYS A 243 -5.66 6.76 2.01
CA LYS A 243 -6.92 7.01 2.75
C LYS A 243 -6.67 7.71 4.08
N THR A 244 -5.64 7.28 4.81
CA THR A 244 -5.25 7.91 6.07
C THR A 244 -4.75 9.34 5.84
N ARG A 245 -3.97 9.58 4.77
CA ARG A 245 -3.47 10.91 4.43
C ARG A 245 -4.59 11.86 4.01
N TYR A 246 -5.54 11.42 3.17
CA TYR A 246 -6.75 12.19 2.83
C TYR A 246 -7.52 12.60 4.08
N ARG A 247 -7.78 11.65 5.00
CA ARG A 247 -8.48 11.92 6.27
C ARG A 247 -7.75 12.95 7.13
N LEU A 248 -6.42 12.80 7.29
CA LEU A 248 -5.61 13.73 8.08
C LEU A 248 -5.53 15.12 7.44
N ALA A 249 -5.53 15.19 6.11
CA ALA A 249 -5.62 16.44 5.36
C ALA A 249 -7.04 17.05 5.35
N ARG A 250 -8.04 16.40 5.99
CA ARG A 250 -9.46 16.79 5.98
C ARG A 250 -10.04 16.94 4.58
N ARG A 251 -9.63 16.02 3.68
CA ARG A 251 -10.10 15.95 2.30
C ARG A 251 -10.98 14.71 2.12
N ALA A 252 -11.90 14.76 1.15
CA ALA A 252 -12.66 13.59 0.75
C ALA A 252 -11.72 12.47 0.28
N ASP A 253 -12.01 11.24 0.66
CA ASP A 253 -11.27 10.05 0.23
C ASP A 253 -11.79 9.61 -1.14
N PRO A 254 -11.00 9.74 -2.22
CA PRO A 254 -11.42 9.35 -3.56
C PRO A 254 -11.23 7.85 -3.84
N ILE A 255 -10.54 7.12 -2.95
CA ILE A 255 -10.06 5.76 -3.20
C ILE A 255 -11.08 4.72 -2.73
N SER A 256 -11.79 4.98 -1.62
CA SER A 256 -12.63 3.97 -0.98
C SER A 256 -13.81 3.51 -1.82
N ALA A 257 -14.30 4.33 -2.72
CA ALA A 257 -15.41 4.02 -3.61
C ALA A 257 -14.99 3.29 -4.90
N LEU A 258 -13.68 3.23 -5.18
CA LEU A 258 -13.15 2.65 -6.41
C LEU A 258 -12.89 1.15 -6.26
N ASP A 259 -13.08 0.43 -7.35
CA ASP A 259 -12.61 -0.94 -7.47
C ASP A 259 -11.07 -0.99 -7.49
N HIS A 260 -10.51 -2.07 -6.97
CA HIS A 260 -9.06 -2.20 -6.83
C HIS A 260 -8.60 -3.64 -7.10
N VAL A 261 -7.90 -3.83 -8.19
CA VAL A 261 -7.28 -5.09 -8.61
C VAL A 261 -5.83 -5.13 -8.14
N ASP A 262 -5.57 -5.88 -7.05
CA ASP A 262 -4.21 -6.06 -6.53
C ASP A 262 -3.53 -7.27 -7.20
N LEU A 263 -2.45 -7.03 -7.90
CA LEU A 263 -1.76 -8.02 -8.72
C LEU A 263 -0.91 -9.03 -7.92
N LEU A 264 -0.62 -8.75 -6.64
CA LEU A 264 0.17 -9.66 -5.81
C LEU A 264 -0.52 -11.02 -5.63
N TYR A 265 -1.81 -11.02 -5.35
CA TYR A 265 -2.54 -12.26 -5.05
C TYR A 265 -2.67 -13.18 -6.26
N PRO A 266 -3.09 -12.73 -7.46
CA PRO A 266 -3.07 -13.56 -8.65
C PRO A 266 -1.66 -14.01 -9.05
N THR A 267 -0.64 -13.15 -8.92
CA THR A 267 0.75 -13.52 -9.15
C THR A 267 1.18 -14.65 -8.22
N ARG A 268 0.90 -14.54 -6.92
CA ARG A 268 1.20 -15.61 -5.94
C ARG A 268 0.45 -16.90 -6.25
N ARG A 269 -0.80 -16.84 -6.69
CA ARG A 269 -1.55 -18.06 -7.04
C ARG A 269 -0.89 -18.81 -8.19
N ARG A 270 -0.44 -18.08 -9.21
CA ARG A 270 0.10 -18.66 -10.44
C ARG A 270 1.56 -19.07 -10.33
N TYR A 271 2.36 -18.27 -9.61
CA TYR A 271 3.83 -18.39 -9.66
C TYR A 271 4.50 -18.70 -8.32
N ARG A 272 3.75 -18.90 -7.21
CA ARG A 272 4.39 -19.32 -5.95
C ARG A 272 5.09 -20.65 -6.11
N GLY A 273 6.36 -20.72 -5.69
CA GLY A 273 7.19 -21.91 -5.80
C GLY A 273 7.88 -22.08 -7.15
N THR A 274 7.57 -21.22 -8.15
CA THR A 274 8.28 -21.23 -9.44
C THR A 274 9.65 -20.57 -9.31
N TRP A 275 9.74 -19.49 -8.53
CA TRP A 275 10.97 -18.74 -8.28
C TRP A 275 11.17 -18.51 -6.78
N GLU A 276 12.31 -17.90 -6.42
CA GLU A 276 12.70 -17.65 -5.03
C GLU A 276 11.64 -16.88 -4.21
N ASN A 277 10.89 -15.99 -4.83
CA ASN A 277 9.79 -15.24 -4.24
C ASN A 277 8.89 -14.63 -5.32
N CYS A 278 7.79 -13.96 -4.88
CA CYS A 278 6.91 -13.18 -5.76
C CYS A 278 7.02 -11.67 -5.48
N ARG A 279 8.21 -11.14 -5.30
CA ARG A 279 8.43 -9.68 -5.27
C ARG A 279 8.36 -9.13 -6.69
N LEU A 280 7.97 -7.87 -6.84
CA LEU A 280 7.82 -7.25 -8.17
C LEU A 280 9.13 -7.37 -8.98
N ALA A 281 10.27 -7.05 -8.40
CA ALA A 281 11.58 -7.19 -9.05
C ALA A 281 11.91 -8.63 -9.50
N THR A 282 11.42 -9.65 -8.78
CA THR A 282 11.57 -11.05 -9.21
C THR A 282 10.67 -11.33 -10.41
N ILE A 283 9.44 -10.85 -10.40
CA ILE A 283 8.49 -10.99 -11.51
C ILE A 283 9.02 -10.27 -12.76
N GLU A 284 9.56 -9.09 -12.62
CA GLU A 284 10.23 -8.36 -13.71
C GLU A 284 11.31 -9.20 -14.37
N ARG A 285 12.28 -9.64 -13.58
CA ARG A 285 13.42 -10.39 -14.08
C ARG A 285 12.99 -11.73 -14.69
N GLN A 286 12.14 -12.48 -14.02
CA GLN A 286 11.81 -13.86 -14.39
C GLN A 286 10.69 -13.97 -15.41
N LEU A 287 9.62 -13.21 -15.26
CA LEU A 287 8.43 -13.30 -16.10
C LEU A 287 8.46 -12.29 -17.25
N LEU A 288 8.80 -11.04 -16.97
CA LEU A 288 8.71 -9.93 -17.93
C LEU A 288 10.04 -9.68 -18.67
N ARG A 289 11.14 -10.30 -18.19
CA ARG A 289 12.49 -10.14 -18.75
C ARG A 289 13.00 -8.70 -18.71
N ILE A 290 12.61 -7.97 -17.69
CA ILE A 290 13.07 -6.61 -17.39
C ILE A 290 14.28 -6.71 -16.47
N ALA A 291 15.39 -6.08 -16.86
CA ALA A 291 16.57 -5.87 -16.04
C ALA A 291 16.63 -4.39 -15.65
N ARG A 292 16.73 -4.10 -14.37
CA ARG A 292 16.94 -2.74 -13.87
C ARG A 292 18.44 -2.47 -13.77
N GLU A 293 18.87 -1.38 -14.36
CA GLU A 293 20.25 -0.90 -14.24
C GLU A 293 20.30 0.19 -13.15
N ASP A 294 21.32 0.17 -12.30
CA ASP A 294 21.56 1.15 -11.20
C ASP A 294 20.32 1.40 -10.29
N ASP A 295 19.52 0.36 -10.05
CA ASP A 295 18.29 0.46 -9.24
C ASP A 295 18.62 0.80 -7.78
N LEU A 296 17.83 1.71 -7.20
CA LEU A 296 17.89 2.01 -5.77
C LEU A 296 16.90 1.09 -5.04
N PRO A 297 17.35 0.23 -4.11
CA PRO A 297 16.41 -0.58 -3.35
C PRO A 297 15.31 0.27 -2.70
N GLY A 298 14.03 -0.11 -2.84
CA GLY A 298 12.91 0.65 -2.28
C GLY A 298 13.02 0.91 -0.78
N SER A 299 13.77 0.05 -0.04
CA SER A 299 14.10 0.28 1.38
C SER A 299 14.97 1.52 1.64
N GLU A 300 15.66 2.04 0.63
CA GLU A 300 16.50 3.24 0.71
C GLU A 300 15.74 4.52 0.33
N ALA A 301 14.57 4.42 -0.27
CA ALA A 301 13.74 5.56 -0.69
C ALA A 301 13.44 6.54 0.45
N PRO A 302 13.07 6.11 1.68
CA PRO A 302 12.88 7.02 2.81
C PRO A 302 14.13 7.81 3.16
N ALA A 303 15.30 7.15 3.14
CA ALA A 303 16.57 7.78 3.48
C ALA A 303 16.99 8.81 2.40
N ALA A 304 16.77 8.49 1.11
CA ALA A 304 17.04 9.37 -0.01
C ALA A 304 16.25 10.68 0.10
N TRP A 305 14.94 10.58 0.37
CA TRP A 305 14.07 11.74 0.52
C TRP A 305 14.41 12.59 1.76
N LEU A 306 14.63 11.95 2.92
CA LEU A 306 15.04 12.65 4.13
C LEU A 306 16.40 13.34 3.99
N ASN A 307 17.35 12.72 3.29
CA ASN A 307 18.63 13.35 2.97
C ASN A 307 18.44 14.60 2.12
N TYR A 308 17.60 14.53 1.09
CA TYR A 308 17.25 15.67 0.25
C TYR A 308 16.63 16.81 1.08
N LEU A 309 15.67 16.53 1.95
CA LEU A 309 15.04 17.54 2.82
C LEU A 309 16.04 18.25 3.74
N ARG A 310 17.12 17.55 4.15
CA ARG A 310 18.21 18.10 4.98
C ARG A 310 19.26 18.89 4.20
N GLY A 311 19.04 19.13 2.92
CA GLY A 311 19.97 19.87 2.08
C GLY A 311 20.95 18.99 1.28
N GLY A 312 20.80 17.68 1.32
CA GLY A 312 21.62 16.74 0.54
C GLY A 312 21.31 16.76 -0.95
N SER A 313 22.10 16.01 -1.72
CA SER A 313 21.96 15.87 -3.17
C SER A 313 20.64 15.21 -3.58
N ALA A 314 20.09 15.63 -4.73
CA ALA A 314 18.94 15.02 -5.37
C ALA A 314 19.25 13.68 -6.07
N ARG A 315 20.52 13.27 -6.19
CA ARG A 315 20.93 12.09 -6.97
C ARG A 315 20.12 10.83 -6.62
N ASN A 316 20.07 10.46 -5.34
CA ASN A 316 19.34 9.25 -4.92
C ASN A 316 17.82 9.44 -5.02
N LEU A 317 17.32 10.67 -4.85
CA LEU A 317 15.90 10.94 -5.02
C LEU A 317 15.45 10.83 -6.49
N ARG A 318 16.33 11.17 -7.45
CA ARG A 318 16.07 10.89 -8.88
C ARG A 318 15.99 9.39 -9.15
N ARG A 319 16.90 8.59 -8.57
CA ARG A 319 16.86 7.11 -8.69
C ARG A 319 15.59 6.51 -8.09
N VAL A 320 15.08 7.08 -6.98
CA VAL A 320 13.75 6.70 -6.45
C VAL A 320 12.65 7.00 -7.48
N GLY A 321 12.73 8.13 -8.18
CA GLY A 321 11.80 8.45 -9.26
C GLY A 321 11.86 7.44 -10.41
N GLU A 322 13.05 7.02 -10.81
CA GLU A 322 13.26 5.99 -11.83
C GLU A 322 12.72 4.63 -11.39
N HIS A 323 12.93 4.26 -10.12
CA HIS A 323 12.37 3.05 -9.51
C HIS A 323 10.84 3.03 -9.57
N ASN A 324 10.20 4.05 -9.03
CA ASN A 324 8.75 4.17 -9.03
C ASN A 324 8.15 4.26 -10.45
N HIS A 325 8.85 4.93 -11.40
CA HIS A 325 8.46 4.92 -12.81
C HIS A 325 8.41 3.50 -13.37
N GLN A 326 9.48 2.72 -13.14
CA GLN A 326 9.54 1.33 -13.61
C GLN A 326 8.46 0.47 -12.95
N ASP A 327 8.16 0.66 -11.66
CA ASP A 327 7.13 -0.09 -10.96
C ASP A 327 5.77 0.09 -11.63
N VAL A 328 5.32 1.32 -11.89
CA VAL A 328 4.00 1.55 -12.50
C VAL A 328 3.92 1.05 -13.95
N VAL A 329 5.01 1.11 -14.71
CA VAL A 329 5.10 0.51 -16.05
C VAL A 329 5.00 -1.01 -15.96
N THR A 330 5.71 -1.61 -15.02
CA THR A 330 5.67 -3.04 -14.76
C THR A 330 4.28 -3.52 -14.38
N LEU A 331 3.52 -2.74 -13.60
CA LEU A 331 2.13 -3.08 -13.25
C LEU A 331 1.26 -3.25 -14.49
N ALA A 332 1.35 -2.34 -15.46
CA ALA A 332 0.58 -2.42 -16.71
C ALA A 332 0.95 -3.67 -17.52
N GLN A 333 2.24 -3.97 -17.64
CA GLN A 333 2.74 -5.15 -18.37
C GLN A 333 2.34 -6.45 -17.65
N LEU A 334 2.46 -6.50 -16.32
CA LEU A 334 2.06 -7.65 -15.52
C LEU A 334 0.56 -7.92 -15.60
N PHE A 335 -0.25 -6.86 -15.58
CA PHE A 335 -1.70 -6.99 -15.75
C PHE A 335 -2.04 -7.70 -17.05
N LEU A 336 -1.50 -7.23 -18.18
CA LEU A 336 -1.70 -7.86 -19.49
C LEU A 336 -1.19 -9.30 -19.52
N ARG A 337 -0.04 -9.55 -18.91
CA ARG A 337 0.53 -10.90 -18.84
C ARG A 337 -0.35 -11.87 -18.06
N LEU A 338 -0.98 -11.40 -16.98
CA LEU A 338 -1.91 -12.23 -16.19
C LEU A 338 -3.23 -12.49 -16.95
N VAL A 339 -3.75 -11.49 -17.66
CA VAL A 339 -4.93 -11.65 -18.54
C VAL A 339 -4.63 -12.71 -19.60
N GLN A 340 -3.51 -12.59 -20.30
CA GLN A 340 -3.12 -13.54 -21.36
C GLN A 340 -2.92 -14.95 -20.81
N ALA A 341 -2.21 -15.09 -19.69
CA ALA A 341 -1.94 -16.40 -19.10
C ALA A 341 -3.21 -17.13 -18.65
N GLU A 342 -4.21 -16.38 -18.18
CA GLU A 342 -5.51 -16.94 -17.83
C GLU A 342 -6.32 -17.35 -19.08
N ALA A 343 -6.24 -16.57 -20.15
CA ALA A 343 -6.91 -16.90 -21.42
C ALA A 343 -6.29 -18.17 -22.05
N ASP A 344 -4.96 -18.27 -22.04
CA ASP A 344 -4.23 -19.44 -22.57
C ASP A 344 -4.59 -20.73 -21.81
N GLU A 345 -4.68 -20.64 -20.46
CA GLU A 345 -5.05 -21.78 -19.62
C GLU A 345 -6.49 -22.24 -19.89
N ARG A 346 -7.44 -21.31 -20.03
CA ARG A 346 -8.83 -21.64 -20.36
C ARG A 346 -8.95 -22.28 -21.75
N ALA A 347 -8.22 -21.75 -22.72
CA ALA A 347 -8.20 -22.33 -24.05
C ALA A 347 -7.64 -23.77 -24.05
N ALA A 348 -6.57 -24.01 -23.29
CA ALA A 348 -5.98 -25.34 -23.16
C ALA A 348 -6.96 -26.33 -22.50
N LEU A 349 -7.67 -25.92 -21.45
CA LEU A 349 -8.69 -26.75 -20.77
C LEU A 349 -9.88 -27.08 -21.68
N ALA A 350 -10.34 -26.12 -22.50
CA ALA A 350 -11.41 -26.35 -23.46
C ALA A 350 -11.06 -27.38 -24.52
N LEU A 351 -9.80 -27.42 -24.96
CA LEU A 351 -9.31 -28.42 -25.92
C LEU A 351 -9.22 -29.82 -25.29
N THR A 352 -8.84 -29.93 -24.03
CA THR A 352 -8.72 -31.22 -23.33
C THR A 352 -10.05 -31.79 -22.85
N GLY A 353 -11.08 -30.96 -22.65
CA GLY A 353 -12.42 -31.40 -22.23
C GLY A 353 -13.34 -31.84 -23.35
N GLN A 354 -12.89 -31.82 -24.61
CA GLN A 354 -13.64 -32.27 -25.80
C GLN A 354 -13.19 -33.66 -26.32
N GLY A 355 -12.30 -34.34 -25.58
CA GLY A 355 -11.74 -35.66 -25.96
C GLY A 355 -12.43 -36.87 -25.25
#